data_77fa66620454e6a2c2201aa00f2ad572
#
_entry.id   77fa66620454e6a2c2201aa00f2ad572
#
_cell.length_a   1.000
_cell.length_b   1.000
_cell.length_c   1.000
_cell.angle_alpha   90.00
_cell.angle_beta   90.00
_cell.angle_gamma   90.00
#
_symmetry.space_group_name_H-M   'P 1'
#
loop_
_entity.id
_entity.type
_entity.pdbx_description
1 polymer ?
#
loop_
_entity_poly.entity_id
_entity_poly.type
_entity_poly.pdbx_seq_one_letter_code
_entity_poly.pdbx_strand_id
1 'polypeptide(L)'
;LLARLSYAIKFQSSDILLSDAVRDGSQILYERNPLDRVRKVAPYLTVDSKPYPAIVNNRVQWIVDAYTTSDQFPYAQGSSQDAATAAGAQRSNSVNYIRNSVKATVDAYDGSVTLYAWDEEDPVLKAWQGVFPGTVKSYREMNASLMSHVRYPTDMFNIQRTMLNKYHVTNAHSFYAGDDVWSIPNDPTNDRNQPISPYYLSLQMPGDSRAHFSLTTTFIPQQSDSNSRNVMYGFLAANGDAGTGKDGERSADYGKLRLLELPRSSVVPGPGQAQNIFNSDAEVSNQLNLLRRGSSEVINGNMLTLPVGGGMLYVQPVYVQSSGDAKYPRLQRVLVSFGDKVGFAPTLEEALNQVFGEIGRAHV
;
A
#
# COMPACT_ATOMS: atom_id res chain seq x y z
N LEU A 1 -16.66 16.86 -39.06
CA LEU A 1 -18.07 16.55 -38.81
C LEU A 1 -18.26 15.10 -38.33
N LEU A 2 -17.75 14.07 -39.07
CA LEU A 2 -17.92 12.65 -38.71
C LEU A 2 -17.41 12.33 -37.29
N ALA A 3 -16.23 12.83 -36.90
CA ALA A 3 -15.69 12.63 -35.54
C ALA A 3 -16.60 13.25 -34.47
N ARG A 4 -17.11 14.47 -34.71
CA ARG A 4 -18.07 15.11 -33.80
C ARG A 4 -19.35 14.27 -33.62
N LEU A 5 -19.90 13.75 -34.75
CA LEU A 5 -21.07 12.89 -34.73
C LEU A 5 -20.82 11.59 -33.94
N SER A 6 -19.67 10.93 -34.15
CA SER A 6 -19.30 9.72 -33.46
C SER A 6 -19.19 9.95 -31.93
N TYR A 7 -18.58 11.06 -31.53
CA TYR A 7 -18.48 11.42 -30.11
C TYR A 7 -19.81 11.83 -29.52
N ALA A 8 -20.66 12.57 -30.25
CA ALA A 8 -22.01 12.93 -29.82
C ALA A 8 -22.86 11.68 -29.54
N ILE A 9 -22.79 10.68 -30.41
CA ILE A 9 -23.47 9.39 -30.22
C ILE A 9 -22.87 8.64 -29.04
N LYS A 10 -21.55 8.55 -28.96
CA LYS A 10 -20.85 7.83 -27.87
C LYS A 10 -21.17 8.39 -26.50
N PHE A 11 -21.23 9.70 -26.34
CA PHE A 11 -21.47 10.37 -25.06
C PHE A 11 -22.93 10.80 -24.86
N GLN A 12 -23.81 10.49 -25.84
CA GLN A 12 -25.22 10.86 -25.82
C GLN A 12 -25.44 12.36 -25.55
N SER A 13 -24.59 13.21 -26.15
CA SER A 13 -24.59 14.66 -25.98
C SER A 13 -24.70 15.38 -27.32
N SER A 14 -25.83 16.05 -27.53
CA SER A 14 -26.05 16.94 -28.69
C SER A 14 -25.11 18.13 -28.70
N ASP A 15 -24.64 18.58 -27.54
CA ASP A 15 -23.78 19.75 -27.40
C ASP A 15 -22.42 19.57 -28.09
N ILE A 16 -21.92 18.34 -28.16
CA ILE A 16 -20.68 18.04 -28.90
C ILE A 16 -20.84 18.33 -30.39
N LEU A 17 -22.04 18.13 -30.93
CA LEU A 17 -22.33 18.34 -32.36
C LEU A 17 -22.74 19.78 -32.65
N LEU A 18 -23.59 20.38 -31.81
CA LEU A 18 -24.30 21.61 -32.06
C LEU A 18 -23.67 22.86 -31.42
N SER A 19 -22.80 22.70 -30.42
CA SER A 19 -22.18 23.84 -29.72
C SER A 19 -21.04 24.48 -30.54
N ASP A 20 -21.05 25.79 -30.63
CA ASP A 20 -19.99 26.59 -31.21
C ASP A 20 -18.72 26.60 -30.34
N ALA A 21 -18.79 26.14 -29.10
CA ALA A 21 -17.64 25.98 -28.21
C ALA A 21 -16.70 24.87 -28.68
N VAL A 22 -17.20 23.88 -29.42
CA VAL A 22 -16.39 22.79 -30.02
C VAL A 22 -15.88 23.24 -31.37
N ARG A 23 -14.59 23.54 -31.47
CA ARG A 23 -13.92 24.07 -32.66
C ARG A 23 -12.98 23.03 -33.29
N ASP A 24 -12.45 23.34 -34.48
CA ASP A 24 -11.35 22.55 -35.02
C ASP A 24 -10.14 22.63 -34.10
N GLY A 25 -9.57 21.48 -33.79
CA GLY A 25 -8.49 21.35 -32.81
C GLY A 25 -8.95 21.14 -31.34
N SER A 26 -10.26 21.23 -31.05
CA SER A 26 -10.78 20.82 -29.73
C SER A 26 -10.47 19.34 -29.46
N GLN A 27 -10.01 19.06 -28.23
CA GLN A 27 -9.71 17.71 -27.78
C GLN A 27 -10.75 17.25 -26.76
N ILE A 28 -11.19 16.02 -26.87
CA ILE A 28 -12.11 15.41 -25.90
C ILE A 28 -11.31 14.56 -24.93
N LEU A 29 -11.34 14.92 -23.63
CA LEU A 29 -10.71 14.16 -22.55
C LEU A 29 -11.70 13.12 -22.04
N TYR A 30 -11.49 11.88 -22.39
CA TYR A 30 -12.28 10.75 -21.91
C TYR A 30 -11.37 9.56 -21.56
N GLU A 31 -11.93 8.56 -20.84
CA GLU A 31 -11.16 7.40 -20.37
C GLU A 31 -9.92 7.86 -19.57
N ARG A 32 -10.13 8.82 -18.66
CA ARG A 32 -9.02 9.44 -17.91
C ARG A 32 -8.48 8.57 -16.79
N ASN A 33 -9.25 7.55 -16.37
CA ASN A 33 -8.78 6.62 -15.35
C ASN A 33 -7.66 5.74 -15.92
N PRO A 34 -6.43 5.78 -15.35
CA PRO A 34 -5.32 4.99 -15.85
C PRO A 34 -5.56 3.49 -15.78
N LEU A 35 -6.30 3.00 -14.77
CA LEU A 35 -6.64 1.58 -14.64
C LEU A 35 -7.50 1.11 -15.81
N ASP A 36 -8.50 1.90 -16.20
CA ASP A 36 -9.41 1.54 -17.31
C ASP A 36 -8.67 1.53 -18.65
N ARG A 37 -7.68 2.42 -18.82
CA ARG A 37 -6.84 2.40 -20.01
C ARG A 37 -6.02 1.12 -20.10
N VAL A 38 -5.36 0.72 -19.01
CA VAL A 38 -4.58 -0.53 -18.98
C VAL A 38 -5.49 -1.73 -19.23
N ARG A 39 -6.67 -1.81 -18.57
CA ARG A 39 -7.65 -2.90 -18.80
C ARG A 39 -8.11 -3.00 -20.25
N LYS A 40 -8.27 -1.86 -20.93
CA LYS A 40 -8.67 -1.85 -22.35
C LYS A 40 -7.56 -2.29 -23.30
N VAL A 41 -6.30 -1.95 -22.97
CA VAL A 41 -5.13 -2.36 -23.77
C VAL A 41 -4.78 -3.82 -23.53
N ALA A 42 -4.88 -4.29 -22.28
CA ALA A 42 -4.53 -5.64 -21.88
C ALA A 42 -5.64 -6.28 -21.01
N PRO A 43 -6.79 -6.65 -21.60
CA PRO A 43 -7.94 -7.17 -20.86
C PRO A 43 -7.69 -8.56 -20.24
N TYR A 44 -6.59 -9.19 -20.59
CA TYR A 44 -6.12 -10.46 -20.01
C TYR A 44 -5.32 -10.31 -18.72
N LEU A 45 -5.01 -9.08 -18.30
CA LEU A 45 -4.31 -8.80 -17.05
C LEU A 45 -5.29 -8.36 -15.96
N THR A 46 -5.02 -8.78 -14.74
CA THR A 46 -5.63 -8.21 -13.54
C THR A 46 -4.82 -7.00 -13.10
N VAL A 47 -5.47 -5.88 -12.85
CA VAL A 47 -4.80 -4.60 -12.57
C VAL A 47 -4.88 -4.27 -11.10
N ASP A 48 -3.75 -3.87 -10.49
CA ASP A 48 -3.67 -3.41 -9.09
C ASP A 48 -4.61 -2.23 -8.84
N SER A 49 -5.19 -2.19 -7.64
CA SER A 49 -6.17 -1.15 -7.27
C SER A 49 -5.55 0.21 -6.96
N LYS A 50 -4.22 0.30 -6.83
CA LYS A 50 -3.48 1.48 -6.35
C LYS A 50 -2.51 2.04 -7.38
N PRO A 51 -2.99 2.68 -8.46
CA PRO A 51 -2.13 3.39 -9.40
C PRO A 51 -1.52 4.60 -8.70
N TYR A 52 -0.32 4.99 -9.08
CA TYR A 52 0.33 6.16 -8.51
C TYR A 52 1.02 7.01 -9.60
N PRO A 53 0.99 8.34 -9.47
CA PRO A 53 1.67 9.22 -10.41
C PRO A 53 3.16 9.34 -10.08
N ALA A 54 3.98 9.54 -11.10
CA ALA A 54 5.40 9.83 -10.99
C ALA A 54 5.81 10.87 -12.05
N ILE A 55 6.85 11.65 -11.75
CA ILE A 55 7.45 12.56 -12.71
C ILE A 55 8.65 11.86 -13.33
N VAL A 56 8.49 11.38 -14.56
CA VAL A 56 9.52 10.68 -15.31
C VAL A 56 9.95 11.57 -16.48
N ASN A 57 11.22 11.98 -16.50
CA ASN A 57 11.78 12.85 -17.53
C ASN A 57 10.91 14.10 -17.80
N ASN A 58 10.54 14.82 -16.74
CA ASN A 58 9.70 16.01 -16.76
C ASN A 58 8.26 15.79 -17.28
N ARG A 59 7.78 14.56 -17.38
CA ARG A 59 6.39 14.23 -17.71
C ARG A 59 5.73 13.46 -16.59
N VAL A 60 4.49 13.79 -16.31
CA VAL A 60 3.68 13.01 -15.36
C VAL A 60 3.21 11.72 -16.02
N GLN A 61 3.56 10.60 -15.42
CA GLN A 61 3.12 9.27 -15.83
C GLN A 61 2.46 8.58 -14.64
N TRP A 62 1.37 7.87 -14.91
CA TRP A 62 0.80 6.94 -13.96
C TRP A 62 1.50 5.61 -14.09
N ILE A 63 1.93 5.05 -12.97
CA ILE A 63 2.47 3.70 -12.90
C ILE A 63 1.36 2.79 -12.37
N VAL A 64 1.17 1.68 -13.04
CA VAL A 64 0.10 0.72 -12.75
C VAL A 64 0.70 -0.68 -12.73
N ASP A 65 0.53 -1.38 -11.63
CA ASP A 65 0.90 -2.78 -11.52
C ASP A 65 -0.18 -3.67 -12.16
N ALA A 66 0.26 -4.73 -12.81
CA ALA A 66 -0.67 -5.69 -13.40
C ALA A 66 -0.16 -7.12 -13.22
N TYR A 67 -1.13 -8.02 -13.11
CA TYR A 67 -0.91 -9.41 -12.74
C TYR A 67 -1.39 -10.35 -13.85
N THR A 68 -0.65 -11.42 -14.03
CA THR A 68 -1.15 -12.64 -14.66
C THR A 68 -1.78 -13.51 -13.59
N THR A 69 -2.94 -14.06 -13.87
CA THR A 69 -3.70 -14.90 -12.93
C THR A 69 -4.20 -16.17 -13.61
N SER A 70 -4.39 -17.21 -12.82
CA SER A 70 -5.02 -18.47 -13.25
C SER A 70 -5.74 -19.11 -12.07
N ASP A 71 -6.76 -19.91 -12.35
CA ASP A 71 -7.45 -20.82 -11.42
C ASP A 71 -7.08 -22.30 -11.69
N GLN A 72 -6.17 -22.54 -12.64
CA GLN A 72 -5.80 -23.86 -13.13
C GLN A 72 -4.44 -24.38 -12.64
N PHE A 73 -3.82 -23.70 -11.65
CA PHE A 73 -2.52 -24.15 -11.16
C PHE A 73 -2.71 -25.44 -10.32
N PRO A 74 -2.01 -26.54 -10.65
CA PRO A 74 -2.24 -27.82 -9.98
C PRO A 74 -1.81 -27.78 -8.51
N TYR A 75 -2.59 -28.46 -7.66
CA TYR A 75 -2.34 -28.62 -6.22
C TYR A 75 -2.28 -27.33 -5.41
N ALA A 76 -2.70 -26.19 -5.96
CA ALA A 76 -2.75 -24.93 -5.24
C ALA A 76 -4.17 -24.63 -4.74
N GLN A 77 -4.26 -24.14 -3.51
CA GLN A 77 -5.53 -23.72 -2.94
C GLN A 77 -6.00 -22.42 -3.61
N GLY A 78 -7.23 -22.41 -4.09
CA GLY A 78 -7.87 -21.19 -4.59
C GLY A 78 -8.29 -20.27 -3.45
N SER A 79 -8.15 -18.98 -3.67
CA SER A 79 -8.72 -17.94 -2.80
C SER A 79 -9.60 -17.00 -3.61
N SER A 80 -10.66 -16.45 -2.98
CA SER A 80 -11.47 -15.43 -3.64
C SER A 80 -10.65 -14.15 -3.83
N GLN A 81 -10.68 -13.59 -5.02
CA GLN A 81 -10.01 -12.31 -5.32
C GLN A 81 -10.58 -11.14 -4.49
N ASP A 82 -11.84 -11.19 -4.10
CA ASP A 82 -12.49 -10.15 -3.29
C ASP A 82 -11.85 -9.97 -1.91
N ALA A 83 -11.18 -10.99 -1.39
CA ALA A 83 -10.41 -10.89 -0.15
C ALA A 83 -9.03 -10.25 -0.36
N ALA A 84 -8.53 -10.19 -1.57
CA ALA A 84 -7.16 -9.80 -1.89
C ALA A 84 -7.06 -8.54 -2.76
N THR A 85 -7.98 -8.36 -3.70
CA THR A 85 -7.97 -7.21 -4.62
C THR A 85 -9.34 -6.54 -4.64
N ALA A 86 -9.41 -5.28 -4.22
CA ALA A 86 -10.61 -4.46 -4.32
C ALA A 86 -10.97 -4.08 -5.76
N ALA A 87 -10.25 -4.60 -6.75
CA ALA A 87 -10.47 -4.33 -8.15
C ALA A 87 -11.37 -5.41 -8.76
N GLY A 88 -12.67 -5.14 -8.75
CA GLY A 88 -13.64 -5.92 -9.50
C GLY A 88 -13.26 -5.99 -10.98
N ALA A 89 -12.70 -7.09 -11.38
CA ALA A 89 -12.71 -7.49 -12.78
C ALA A 89 -12.42 -8.99 -12.90
N GLN A 90 -13.33 -9.61 -13.56
CA GLN A 90 -13.26 -10.91 -14.25
C GLN A 90 -13.49 -12.18 -13.45
N ARG A 91 -14.72 -12.64 -13.57
CA ARG A 91 -15.27 -13.97 -13.93
C ARG A 91 -14.75 -15.24 -13.27
N SER A 92 -13.70 -15.25 -12.47
CA SER A 92 -13.35 -16.38 -11.63
C SER A 92 -13.39 -15.93 -10.17
N ASN A 93 -14.30 -16.49 -9.40
CA ASN A 93 -14.42 -16.23 -7.96
C ASN A 93 -13.27 -16.85 -7.14
N SER A 94 -12.32 -17.51 -7.81
CA SER A 94 -11.20 -18.18 -7.16
C SER A 94 -9.98 -18.13 -8.08
N VAL A 95 -8.87 -17.64 -7.54
CA VAL A 95 -7.56 -17.59 -8.19
C VAL A 95 -6.58 -18.40 -7.35
N ASN A 96 -5.78 -19.24 -7.99
CA ASN A 96 -4.77 -20.03 -7.31
C ASN A 96 -3.35 -19.83 -7.86
N TYR A 97 -3.19 -18.88 -8.79
CA TYR A 97 -1.92 -18.43 -9.34
C TYR A 97 -1.99 -16.93 -9.60
N ILE A 98 -1.01 -16.18 -9.10
CA ILE A 98 -0.86 -14.74 -9.34
C ILE A 98 0.61 -14.37 -9.37
N ARG A 99 1.02 -13.58 -10.37
CA ARG A 99 2.36 -12.97 -10.46
C ARG A 99 2.27 -11.52 -10.91
N ASN A 100 3.10 -10.65 -10.33
CA ASN A 100 3.25 -9.28 -10.80
C ASN A 100 4.14 -9.25 -12.04
N SER A 101 3.59 -9.67 -13.17
CA SER A 101 4.33 -9.92 -14.40
C SER A 101 4.45 -8.70 -15.30
N VAL A 102 3.63 -7.67 -15.07
CA VAL A 102 3.62 -6.47 -15.91
C VAL A 102 3.60 -5.21 -15.05
N LYS A 103 4.42 -4.23 -15.42
CA LYS A 103 4.30 -2.83 -15.02
C LYS A 103 3.82 -2.04 -16.23
N ALA A 104 2.79 -1.24 -16.04
CA ALA A 104 2.27 -0.37 -17.09
C ALA A 104 2.53 1.10 -16.75
N THR A 105 2.77 1.90 -17.77
CA THR A 105 2.76 3.36 -17.64
C THR A 105 1.65 3.95 -18.48
N VAL A 106 0.98 4.98 -17.93
CA VAL A 106 -0.03 5.75 -18.67
C VAL A 106 0.39 7.21 -18.64
N ASP A 107 0.66 7.78 -19.80
CA ASP A 107 1.02 9.19 -19.91
C ASP A 107 -0.17 10.07 -19.53
N ALA A 108 0.04 11.01 -18.61
CA ALA A 108 -1.03 11.87 -18.11
C ALA A 108 -1.50 12.93 -19.12
N TYR A 109 -0.72 13.18 -20.18
CA TYR A 109 -1.03 14.19 -21.20
C TYR A 109 -1.81 13.62 -22.38
N ASP A 110 -1.30 12.53 -22.96
CA ASP A 110 -1.91 11.93 -24.15
C ASP A 110 -2.63 10.60 -23.88
N GLY A 111 -2.42 10.04 -22.71
CA GLY A 111 -3.03 8.79 -22.25
C GLY A 111 -2.49 7.56 -22.94
N SER A 112 -1.33 7.64 -23.60
CA SER A 112 -0.66 6.48 -24.17
C SER A 112 -0.27 5.47 -23.08
N VAL A 113 -0.44 4.19 -23.39
CA VAL A 113 -0.15 3.09 -22.47
C VAL A 113 1.06 2.33 -22.99
N THR A 114 2.04 2.11 -22.10
CA THR A 114 3.16 1.20 -22.38
C THR A 114 3.17 0.09 -21.34
N LEU A 115 3.23 -1.15 -21.79
CA LEU A 115 3.33 -2.34 -20.95
C LEU A 115 4.77 -2.85 -20.94
N TYR A 116 5.29 -3.17 -19.75
CA TYR A 116 6.62 -3.73 -19.56
C TYR A 116 6.54 -5.09 -18.89
N ALA A 117 7.12 -6.11 -19.48
CA ALA A 117 7.31 -7.42 -18.87
C ALA A 117 8.24 -7.28 -17.67
N TRP A 118 7.65 -7.29 -16.48
CA TRP A 118 8.37 -7.17 -15.22
C TRP A 118 8.95 -8.51 -14.76
N ASP A 119 8.19 -9.60 -14.98
CA ASP A 119 8.64 -10.96 -14.78
C ASP A 119 8.67 -11.67 -16.14
N GLU A 120 9.84 -11.64 -16.78
CA GLU A 120 10.06 -12.25 -18.10
C GLU A 120 10.03 -13.78 -18.06
N GLU A 121 10.10 -14.39 -16.85
CA GLU A 121 10.06 -15.86 -16.70
C GLU A 121 8.65 -16.39 -16.45
N ASP A 122 7.66 -15.53 -16.32
CA ASP A 122 6.27 -15.97 -16.15
C ASP A 122 5.73 -16.70 -17.39
N PRO A 123 5.37 -17.99 -17.26
CA PRO A 123 4.86 -18.76 -18.40
C PRO A 123 3.52 -18.25 -18.94
N VAL A 124 2.67 -17.67 -18.08
CA VAL A 124 1.37 -17.11 -18.49
C VAL A 124 1.58 -15.85 -19.30
N LEU A 125 2.51 -14.97 -18.88
CA LEU A 125 2.87 -13.80 -19.66
C LEU A 125 3.48 -14.18 -21.01
N LYS A 126 4.38 -15.17 -21.04
CA LYS A 126 4.98 -15.70 -22.30
C LYS A 126 3.90 -16.20 -23.26
N ALA A 127 2.89 -16.89 -22.75
CA ALA A 127 1.77 -17.35 -23.57
C ALA A 127 1.00 -16.17 -24.20
N TRP A 128 0.70 -15.12 -23.40
CA TRP A 128 0.03 -13.92 -23.93
C TRP A 128 0.89 -13.13 -24.91
N GLN A 129 2.20 -13.05 -24.69
CA GLN A 129 3.12 -12.44 -25.65
C GLN A 129 3.15 -13.19 -26.99
N GLY A 130 2.94 -14.50 -26.97
CA GLY A 130 2.76 -15.31 -28.20
C GLY A 130 1.46 -15.00 -28.94
N VAL A 131 0.39 -14.68 -28.20
CA VAL A 131 -0.92 -14.30 -28.80
C VAL A 131 -0.90 -12.85 -29.33
N PHE A 132 -0.25 -11.94 -28.58
CA PHE A 132 -0.18 -10.51 -28.88
C PHE A 132 1.28 -10.05 -28.98
N PRO A 133 2.00 -10.42 -30.05
CA PRO A 133 3.42 -10.09 -30.16
C PRO A 133 3.64 -8.58 -30.25
N GLY A 134 4.69 -8.09 -29.60
CA GLY A 134 5.09 -6.67 -29.63
C GLY A 134 4.25 -5.73 -28.78
N THR A 135 3.25 -6.22 -28.05
CA THR A 135 2.42 -5.38 -27.16
C THR A 135 3.06 -5.09 -25.81
N VAL A 136 3.93 -5.97 -25.34
CA VAL A 136 4.63 -5.87 -24.05
C VAL A 136 6.13 -5.77 -24.30
N LYS A 137 6.75 -4.67 -23.88
CA LYS A 137 8.19 -4.42 -23.96
C LYS A 137 8.93 -5.13 -22.82
N SER A 138 10.23 -5.33 -22.96
CA SER A 138 11.05 -5.76 -21.84
C SER A 138 11.17 -4.66 -20.78
N TYR A 139 11.22 -5.02 -19.49
CA TYR A 139 11.52 -4.05 -18.42
C TYR A 139 12.90 -3.39 -18.60
N ARG A 140 13.80 -4.02 -19.38
CA ARG A 140 15.11 -3.49 -19.71
C ARG A 140 15.05 -2.24 -20.61
N GLU A 141 13.89 -1.95 -21.19
CA GLU A 141 13.64 -0.71 -21.92
C GLU A 141 13.19 0.45 -21.01
N MET A 142 12.98 0.20 -19.70
CA MET A 142 12.71 1.26 -18.73
C MET A 142 13.98 2.08 -18.50
N ASN A 143 13.85 3.41 -18.55
CA ASN A 143 14.95 4.29 -18.17
C ASN A 143 15.11 4.34 -16.64
N ALA A 144 16.26 4.82 -16.16
CA ALA A 144 16.60 4.90 -14.73
C ALA A 144 15.57 5.76 -13.95
N SER A 145 15.08 6.84 -14.57
CA SER A 145 14.08 7.71 -13.94
C SER A 145 12.77 6.95 -13.68
N LEU A 146 12.24 6.20 -14.65
CA LEU A 146 11.05 5.37 -14.43
C LEU A 146 11.31 4.27 -13.40
N MET A 147 12.44 3.56 -13.53
CA MET A 147 12.80 2.46 -12.64
C MET A 147 12.89 2.90 -11.18
N SER A 148 13.40 4.11 -10.90
CA SER A 148 13.51 4.66 -9.54
C SER A 148 12.16 4.98 -8.89
N HIS A 149 11.08 5.09 -9.67
CA HIS A 149 9.74 5.33 -9.17
C HIS A 149 8.90 4.06 -9.03
N VAL A 150 9.39 2.91 -9.50
CA VAL A 150 8.67 1.64 -9.36
C VAL A 150 8.64 1.24 -7.90
N ARG A 151 7.44 0.87 -7.43
CA ARG A 151 7.16 0.45 -6.03
C ARG A 151 6.77 -1.03 -5.98
N TYR A 152 6.78 -1.59 -4.78
CA TYR A 152 6.21 -2.92 -4.56
C TYR A 152 4.67 -2.84 -4.60
N PRO A 153 3.96 -3.73 -5.34
CA PRO A 153 2.52 -3.60 -5.53
C PRO A 153 1.71 -3.90 -4.28
N THR A 154 0.73 -3.05 -3.99
CA THR A 154 -0.07 -3.13 -2.75
C THR A 154 -0.96 -4.35 -2.71
N ASP A 155 -1.65 -4.68 -3.81
CA ASP A 155 -2.57 -5.83 -3.82
C ASP A 155 -1.81 -7.15 -3.71
N MET A 156 -0.65 -7.29 -4.38
CA MET A 156 0.24 -8.45 -4.20
C MET A 156 0.68 -8.59 -2.74
N PHE A 157 1.08 -7.51 -2.11
CA PHE A 157 1.48 -7.53 -0.70
C PHE A 157 0.32 -7.92 0.23
N ASN A 158 -0.90 -7.46 -0.06
CA ASN A 158 -2.09 -7.85 0.69
C ASN A 158 -2.35 -9.37 0.60
N ILE A 159 -2.17 -9.96 -0.58
CA ILE A 159 -2.27 -11.42 -0.75
C ILE A 159 -1.20 -12.13 0.07
N GLN A 160 0.05 -11.70 -0.08
CA GLN A 160 1.19 -12.32 0.60
C GLN A 160 1.09 -12.25 2.11
N ARG A 161 0.72 -11.09 2.69
CA ARG A 161 0.53 -10.96 4.14
C ARG A 161 -0.63 -11.83 4.64
N THR A 162 -1.70 -11.98 3.86
CA THR A 162 -2.81 -12.88 4.20
C THR A 162 -2.40 -14.34 4.18
N MET A 163 -1.60 -14.74 3.20
CA MET A 163 -1.06 -16.10 3.13
C MET A 163 -0.10 -16.38 4.30
N LEU A 164 0.76 -15.41 4.65
CA LEU A 164 1.70 -15.54 5.77
C LEU A 164 1.01 -15.71 7.13
N ASN A 165 -0.24 -15.31 7.30
CA ASN A 165 -0.99 -15.56 8.55
C ASN A 165 -0.94 -17.03 8.99
N LYS A 166 -0.90 -17.96 8.04
CA LYS A 166 -0.83 -19.40 8.30
C LYS A 166 0.49 -20.01 7.82
N TYR A 167 1.01 -19.57 6.68
CA TYR A 167 2.16 -20.22 6.02
C TYR A 167 3.52 -19.86 6.63
N HIS A 168 3.58 -19.03 7.68
CA HIS A 168 4.79 -18.88 8.50
C HIS A 168 5.00 -20.09 9.44
N VAL A 169 3.95 -20.87 9.73
CA VAL A 169 4.02 -22.07 10.58
C VAL A 169 4.73 -23.19 9.81
N THR A 170 5.91 -23.57 10.26
CA THR A 170 6.74 -24.59 9.61
C THR A 170 6.52 -26.00 10.13
N ASN A 171 5.94 -26.15 11.33
CA ASN A 171 5.60 -27.46 11.88
C ASN A 171 4.28 -27.97 11.28
N ALA A 172 4.31 -29.15 10.65
CA ALA A 172 3.16 -29.71 9.97
C ALA A 172 1.96 -30.00 10.89
N HIS A 173 2.21 -30.44 12.13
CA HIS A 173 1.15 -30.68 13.12
C HIS A 173 0.46 -29.37 13.51
N SER A 174 1.22 -28.38 13.89
CA SER A 174 0.70 -27.05 14.26
C SER A 174 -0.01 -26.36 13.08
N PHE A 175 0.53 -26.52 11.87
CA PHE A 175 -0.12 -26.00 10.66
C PHE A 175 -1.50 -26.62 10.43
N TYR A 176 -1.60 -27.96 10.60
CA TYR A 176 -2.86 -28.69 10.40
C TYR A 176 -3.85 -28.40 11.53
N ALA A 177 -3.38 -28.32 12.78
CA ALA A 177 -4.21 -27.99 13.94
C ALA A 177 -4.69 -26.53 13.94
N GLY A 178 -4.06 -25.65 13.16
CA GLY A 178 -4.32 -24.22 13.17
C GLY A 178 -3.73 -23.50 14.37
N ASP A 179 -2.72 -24.10 15.01
CA ASP A 179 -1.97 -23.49 16.09
C ASP A 179 -1.07 -22.38 15.54
N ASP A 180 -0.88 -21.33 16.35
CA ASP A 180 -0.02 -20.19 16.03
C ASP A 180 -0.39 -19.44 14.74
N VAL A 181 -1.64 -19.48 14.33
CA VAL A 181 -2.14 -18.67 13.21
C VAL A 181 -2.15 -17.21 13.60
N TRP A 182 -1.69 -16.36 12.69
CA TRP A 182 -1.67 -14.90 12.87
C TRP A 182 -2.87 -14.23 12.21
N SER A 183 -3.07 -12.98 12.55
CA SER A 183 -4.00 -12.09 11.87
C SER A 183 -3.40 -10.70 11.69
N ILE A 184 -3.96 -9.95 10.76
CA ILE A 184 -3.63 -8.54 10.58
C ILE A 184 -4.47 -7.76 11.58
N PRO A 185 -3.88 -6.88 12.41
CA PRO A 185 -4.63 -6.09 13.37
C PRO A 185 -5.61 -5.15 12.68
N ASN A 186 -6.74 -4.90 13.31
CA ASN A 186 -7.66 -3.86 12.88
C ASN A 186 -7.08 -2.47 13.15
N ASP A 187 -7.47 -1.52 12.32
CA ASP A 187 -7.09 -0.12 12.47
C ASP A 187 -7.73 0.46 13.74
N PRO A 188 -6.93 0.82 14.75
CA PRO A 188 -7.46 1.31 16.02
C PRO A 188 -7.97 2.75 15.94
N THR A 189 -7.83 3.42 14.79
CA THR A 189 -8.21 4.82 14.60
C THR A 189 -9.61 4.98 14.03
N ASN A 190 -10.25 3.88 13.63
CA ASN A 190 -11.62 3.90 13.12
C ASN A 190 -12.46 2.75 13.70
N ASP A 191 -13.79 2.98 13.78
CA ASP A 191 -14.76 2.04 14.34
C ASP A 191 -15.22 0.96 13.35
N ARG A 192 -14.62 0.87 12.17
CA ARG A 192 -15.10 -0.01 11.09
C ARG A 192 -14.58 -1.44 11.17
N ASN A 193 -13.75 -1.76 12.16
CA ASN A 193 -13.08 -3.08 12.29
C ASN A 193 -12.39 -3.55 11.00
N GLN A 194 -11.82 -2.62 10.26
CA GLN A 194 -11.08 -2.92 9.03
C GLN A 194 -9.61 -3.18 9.34
N PRO A 195 -8.98 -4.17 8.71
CA PRO A 195 -7.56 -4.41 8.86
C PRO A 195 -6.72 -3.16 8.50
N ILE A 196 -5.65 -2.93 9.24
CA ILE A 196 -4.69 -1.86 8.92
C ILE A 196 -4.21 -2.04 7.48
N SER A 197 -4.34 -0.98 6.69
CA SER A 197 -3.78 -0.95 5.33
C SER A 197 -2.25 -0.94 5.40
N PRO A 198 -1.56 -1.68 4.52
CA PRO A 198 -0.11 -1.58 4.44
C PRO A 198 0.29 -0.16 4.02
N TYR A 199 1.45 0.29 4.49
CA TYR A 199 1.96 1.62 4.18
C TYR A 199 3.44 1.59 3.79
N TYR A 200 3.82 2.52 2.91
CA TYR A 200 5.20 2.69 2.49
C TYR A 200 5.95 3.59 3.45
N LEU A 201 7.16 3.18 3.76
CA LEU A 201 8.12 4.02 4.46
C LEU A 201 9.55 3.58 4.15
N SER A 202 10.51 4.49 4.32
CA SER A 202 11.92 4.16 4.29
C SER A 202 12.37 3.75 5.69
N LEU A 203 12.78 2.49 5.83
CA LEU A 203 13.26 1.96 7.11
C LEU A 203 14.45 1.03 6.90
N GLN A 204 15.27 0.95 7.92
CA GLN A 204 16.33 -0.01 8.02
C GLN A 204 15.88 -1.19 8.88
N MET A 205 15.66 -2.33 8.24
CA MET A 205 15.33 -3.56 8.97
C MET A 205 16.56 -4.08 9.74
N PRO A 206 16.37 -4.75 10.87
CA PRO A 206 17.49 -5.38 11.59
C PRO A 206 18.33 -6.26 10.66
N GLY A 207 19.65 -6.00 10.64
CA GLY A 207 20.60 -6.68 9.76
C GLY A 207 20.77 -6.06 8.37
N ASP A 208 20.04 -5.00 8.01
CA ASP A 208 20.29 -4.23 6.80
C ASP A 208 21.42 -3.20 7.03
N SER A 209 22.21 -2.97 5.99
CA SER A 209 23.29 -1.95 6.01
C SER A 209 22.77 -0.53 5.74
N ARG A 210 21.56 -0.40 5.19
CA ARG A 210 20.94 0.89 4.81
C ARG A 210 19.41 0.80 4.90
N ALA A 211 18.77 1.96 4.95
CA ALA A 211 17.32 2.05 4.82
C ALA A 211 16.87 1.73 3.39
N HIS A 212 15.73 1.06 3.26
CA HIS A 212 15.06 0.76 2.00
C HIS A 212 13.64 1.30 2.02
N PHE A 213 13.19 1.81 0.89
CA PHE A 213 11.77 2.14 0.71
C PHE A 213 10.97 0.86 0.66
N SER A 214 10.16 0.62 1.66
CA SER A 214 9.49 -0.67 1.88
C SER A 214 8.01 -0.50 2.10
N LEU A 215 7.23 -1.49 1.65
CA LEU A 215 5.82 -1.64 2.01
C LEU A 215 5.74 -2.55 3.23
N THR A 216 5.02 -2.11 4.28
CA THR A 216 5.09 -2.75 5.60
C THR A 216 3.72 -3.13 6.15
N THR A 217 3.71 -4.13 7.02
CA THR A 217 2.55 -4.55 7.81
C THR A 217 2.98 -5.22 9.11
N THR A 218 2.05 -5.33 10.04
CA THR A 218 2.23 -6.00 11.33
C THR A 218 1.32 -7.20 11.46
N PHE A 219 1.71 -8.15 12.32
CA PHE A 219 0.91 -9.32 12.65
C PHE A 219 0.71 -9.43 14.15
N ILE A 220 -0.49 -9.88 14.53
CA ILE A 220 -0.88 -10.24 15.90
C ILE A 220 -1.38 -11.69 15.91
N PRO A 221 -1.47 -12.36 17.08
CA PRO A 221 -2.12 -13.65 17.13
C PRO A 221 -3.54 -13.59 16.61
N GLN A 222 -4.00 -14.69 16.02
CA GLN A 222 -5.39 -14.79 15.58
C GLN A 222 -6.33 -14.46 16.71
N GLN A 223 -7.24 -13.52 16.48
CA GLN A 223 -8.23 -13.11 17.46
C GLN A 223 -9.37 -14.14 17.50
N SER A 224 -9.82 -14.47 18.72
CA SER A 224 -11.00 -15.28 18.96
C SER A 224 -11.70 -14.77 20.21
N ASP A 225 -12.90 -15.24 20.50
CA ASP A 225 -13.64 -14.86 21.72
C ASP A 225 -12.86 -15.18 23.01
N SER A 226 -12.01 -16.21 22.96
CA SER A 226 -11.13 -16.61 24.08
C SER A 226 -9.74 -15.97 24.04
N ASN A 227 -9.34 -15.34 22.95
CA ASN A 227 -8.03 -14.72 22.78
C ASN A 227 -8.14 -13.37 22.09
N SER A 228 -8.20 -12.31 22.89
CA SER A 228 -8.23 -10.91 22.41
C SER A 228 -6.89 -10.18 22.58
N ARG A 229 -5.78 -10.95 22.71
CA ARG A 229 -4.46 -10.36 22.94
C ARG A 229 -4.01 -9.55 21.72
N ASN A 230 -3.86 -8.25 21.90
CA ASN A 230 -3.32 -7.36 20.87
C ASN A 230 -1.83 -7.12 21.14
N VAL A 231 -1.05 -8.20 21.06
CA VAL A 231 0.42 -8.20 21.14
C VAL A 231 0.99 -8.44 19.74
N MET A 232 2.13 -7.85 19.44
CA MET A 232 2.77 -8.00 18.15
C MET A 232 3.54 -9.32 18.07
N TYR A 233 3.31 -10.07 17.02
CA TYR A 233 3.99 -11.32 16.72
C TYR A 233 4.96 -11.20 15.56
N GLY A 234 4.71 -10.31 14.62
CA GLY A 234 5.58 -10.12 13.47
C GLY A 234 5.46 -8.75 12.82
N PHE A 235 6.53 -8.36 12.15
CA PHE A 235 6.59 -7.17 11.30
C PHE A 235 7.18 -7.58 9.95
N LEU A 236 6.45 -7.32 8.86
CA LEU A 236 6.84 -7.66 7.50
C LEU A 236 7.16 -6.39 6.72
N ALA A 237 8.26 -6.42 6.00
CA ALA A 237 8.67 -5.39 5.05
C ALA A 237 8.98 -6.01 3.68
N ALA A 238 8.39 -5.46 2.62
CA ALA A 238 8.71 -5.77 1.23
C ALA A 238 9.55 -4.64 0.64
N ASN A 239 10.75 -4.93 0.18
CA ASN A 239 11.61 -3.92 -0.44
C ASN A 239 11.01 -3.44 -1.76
N GLY A 240 10.72 -2.14 -1.86
CA GLY A 240 10.14 -1.48 -3.02
C GLY A 240 11.14 -0.76 -3.92
N ASP A 241 12.43 -0.73 -3.56
CA ASP A 241 13.46 -0.05 -4.34
C ASP A 241 13.85 -0.85 -5.58
N ALA A 242 13.30 -0.50 -6.74
CA ALA A 242 13.59 -1.17 -7.99
C ALA A 242 14.79 -0.56 -8.74
N GLY A 243 15.05 0.74 -8.58
CA GLY A 243 16.08 1.45 -9.33
C GLY A 243 17.51 1.20 -8.82
N THR A 244 18.45 1.07 -9.76
CA THR A 244 19.90 1.04 -9.48
C THR A 244 20.60 2.34 -9.92
N GLY A 245 19.86 3.28 -10.52
CA GLY A 245 20.40 4.48 -11.15
C GLY A 245 20.82 4.28 -12.62
N LYS A 246 20.62 3.08 -13.17
CA LYS A 246 20.95 2.76 -14.56
C LYS A 246 19.71 2.34 -15.34
N ASP A 247 19.72 2.62 -16.64
CA ASP A 247 18.66 2.21 -17.55
C ASP A 247 18.60 0.68 -17.65
N GLY A 248 17.41 0.12 -17.60
CA GLY A 248 17.15 -1.30 -17.79
C GLY A 248 17.67 -2.23 -16.70
N GLU A 249 18.24 -1.68 -15.62
CA GLU A 249 18.80 -2.48 -14.52
C GLU A 249 17.88 -2.40 -13.29
N ARG A 250 17.39 -3.56 -12.87
CA ARG A 250 16.54 -3.72 -11.67
C ARG A 250 17.39 -4.17 -10.48
N SER A 251 17.14 -3.56 -9.31
CA SER A 251 17.79 -3.97 -8.06
C SER A 251 17.50 -5.44 -7.74
N ALA A 252 18.55 -6.18 -7.36
CA ALA A 252 18.43 -7.56 -6.94
C ALA A 252 17.68 -7.72 -5.60
N ASP A 253 17.56 -6.62 -4.85
CA ASP A 253 16.84 -6.61 -3.56
C ASP A 253 15.37 -6.24 -3.69
N TYR A 254 14.94 -5.77 -4.88
CA TYR A 254 13.53 -5.46 -5.13
C TYR A 254 12.63 -6.68 -4.90
N GLY A 255 11.58 -6.49 -4.14
CA GLY A 255 10.60 -7.53 -3.86
C GLY A 255 11.00 -8.54 -2.80
N LYS A 256 12.18 -8.42 -2.17
CA LYS A 256 12.54 -9.23 -1.02
C LYS A 256 11.61 -8.94 0.14
N LEU A 257 10.96 -9.99 0.64
CA LEU A 257 10.16 -9.97 1.85
C LEU A 257 11.06 -10.29 3.05
N ARG A 258 11.00 -9.43 4.06
CA ARG A 258 11.72 -9.61 5.33
C ARG A 258 10.73 -9.64 6.47
N LEU A 259 10.65 -10.77 7.15
CA LEU A 259 9.81 -10.97 8.30
C LEU A 259 10.66 -10.89 9.57
N LEU A 260 10.34 -9.95 10.43
CA LEU A 260 10.83 -9.88 11.79
C LEU A 260 9.82 -10.60 12.70
N GLU A 261 10.15 -11.79 13.15
CA GLU A 261 9.37 -12.53 14.11
C GLU A 261 9.80 -12.11 15.53
N LEU A 262 8.82 -11.76 16.37
CA LEU A 262 9.07 -11.30 17.72
C LEU A 262 9.05 -12.48 18.70
N PRO A 263 9.99 -12.53 19.68
CA PRO A 263 10.02 -13.59 20.67
C PRO A 263 8.74 -13.63 21.49
N ARG A 264 8.19 -14.81 21.71
CA ARG A 264 6.97 -15.02 22.53
C ARG A 264 7.17 -14.68 24.01
N SER A 265 8.42 -14.62 24.45
CA SER A 265 8.81 -14.23 25.81
C SER A 265 8.74 -12.72 26.06
N SER A 266 8.75 -11.90 25.01
CA SER A 266 8.63 -10.45 25.11
C SER A 266 7.22 -10.01 24.73
N VAL A 267 6.59 -9.21 25.61
CA VAL A 267 5.27 -8.64 25.33
C VAL A 267 5.48 -7.28 24.65
N VAL A 268 5.39 -7.29 23.30
CA VAL A 268 5.41 -6.06 22.53
C VAL A 268 3.96 -5.69 22.20
N PRO A 269 3.48 -4.48 22.53
CA PRO A 269 2.13 -4.07 22.21
C PRO A 269 1.84 -4.17 20.73
N GLY A 270 0.68 -4.70 20.32
CA GLY A 270 0.18 -4.52 18.96
C GLY A 270 -0.42 -3.11 18.79
N PRO A 271 -0.76 -2.70 17.55
CA PRO A 271 -1.28 -1.36 17.28
C PRO A 271 -2.51 -0.98 18.14
N GLY A 272 -3.45 -1.90 18.35
CA GLY A 272 -4.59 -1.65 19.22
C GLY A 272 -4.21 -1.45 20.68
N GLN A 273 -3.23 -2.21 21.18
CA GLN A 273 -2.72 -2.02 22.55
C GLN A 273 -1.95 -0.70 22.67
N ALA A 274 -1.18 -0.31 21.66
CA ALA A 274 -0.50 0.98 21.62
C ALA A 274 -1.50 2.15 21.66
N GLN A 275 -2.61 2.04 20.93
CA GLN A 275 -3.70 3.02 20.99
C GLN A 275 -4.32 3.10 22.40
N ASN A 276 -4.50 1.95 23.06
CA ASN A 276 -5.00 1.92 24.45
C ASN A 276 -4.02 2.59 25.42
N ILE A 277 -2.70 2.41 25.23
CA ILE A 277 -1.67 3.10 26.00
C ILE A 277 -1.82 4.61 25.83
N PHE A 278 -1.94 5.11 24.60
CA PHE A 278 -2.17 6.53 24.34
C PHE A 278 -3.46 7.06 25.01
N ASN A 279 -4.55 6.32 24.88
CA ASN A 279 -5.85 6.74 25.41
C ASN A 279 -5.91 6.74 26.95
N SER A 280 -5.14 5.87 27.61
CA SER A 280 -5.09 5.73 29.07
C SER A 280 -4.06 6.63 29.74
N ASP A 281 -3.15 7.24 28.98
CA ASP A 281 -2.21 8.22 29.53
C ASP A 281 -2.95 9.47 30.00
N ALA A 282 -2.70 9.88 31.24
CA ALA A 282 -3.45 10.95 31.86
C ALA A 282 -3.19 12.33 31.23
N GLU A 283 -1.96 12.59 30.83
CA GLU A 283 -1.59 13.86 30.17
C GLU A 283 -2.19 13.93 28.78
N VAL A 284 -2.04 12.86 27.99
CA VAL A 284 -2.64 12.74 26.66
C VAL A 284 -4.16 12.90 26.73
N SER A 285 -4.81 12.16 27.62
CA SER A 285 -6.27 12.22 27.80
C SER A 285 -6.76 13.62 28.13
N ASN A 286 -6.09 14.30 29.08
CA ASN A 286 -6.45 15.66 29.46
C ASN A 286 -6.28 16.66 28.30
N GLN A 287 -5.17 16.61 27.58
CA GLN A 287 -4.92 17.49 26.45
C GLN A 287 -5.88 17.22 25.28
N LEU A 288 -6.16 15.97 24.95
CA LEU A 288 -7.16 15.61 23.91
C LEU A 288 -8.56 16.11 24.30
N ASN A 289 -8.95 16.03 25.57
CA ASN A 289 -10.22 16.57 26.04
C ASN A 289 -10.29 18.11 25.92
N LEU A 290 -9.18 18.80 26.12
CA LEU A 290 -9.11 20.24 25.87
C LEU A 290 -9.26 20.57 24.37
N LEU A 291 -8.62 19.80 23.51
CA LEU A 291 -8.71 19.97 22.05
C LEU A 291 -10.11 19.67 21.49
N ARG A 292 -10.90 18.85 22.17
CA ARG A 292 -12.30 18.51 21.80
C ARG A 292 -13.33 19.55 22.26
N ARG A 293 -12.92 20.60 23.00
CA ARG A 293 -13.86 21.60 23.51
C ARG A 293 -14.36 22.51 22.39
N GLY A 294 -15.61 22.96 22.54
CA GLY A 294 -16.26 23.86 21.56
C GLY A 294 -16.69 23.13 20.30
N SER A 295 -16.48 23.76 19.14
CA SER A 295 -16.83 23.24 17.81
C SER A 295 -15.64 22.55 17.13
N SER A 296 -14.80 21.86 17.89
CA SER A 296 -13.61 21.18 17.38
C SER A 296 -13.77 19.65 17.45
N GLU A 297 -13.35 18.98 16.38
CA GLU A 297 -13.27 17.53 16.28
C GLU A 297 -11.78 17.11 16.28
N VAL A 298 -11.42 16.12 17.09
CA VAL A 298 -10.08 15.54 17.13
C VAL A 298 -10.06 14.27 16.31
N ILE A 299 -9.14 14.21 15.36
CA ILE A 299 -8.95 13.07 14.46
C ILE A 299 -7.58 12.45 14.73
N ASN A 300 -7.57 11.21 15.17
CA ASN A 300 -6.34 10.41 15.22
C ASN A 300 -5.97 9.98 13.80
N GLY A 301 -4.76 10.33 13.37
CA GLY A 301 -4.23 9.85 12.10
C GLY A 301 -3.73 8.41 12.19
N ASN A 302 -3.29 7.87 11.07
CA ASN A 302 -2.79 6.51 11.00
C ASN A 302 -1.60 6.31 11.94
N MET A 303 -1.61 5.20 12.66
CA MET A 303 -0.51 4.81 13.52
C MET A 303 0.58 4.13 12.70
N LEU A 304 1.80 4.68 12.74
CA LEU A 304 2.99 4.04 12.19
C LEU A 304 3.62 3.16 13.27
N THR A 305 4.07 1.99 12.86
CA THR A 305 4.81 1.04 13.71
C THR A 305 6.17 0.81 13.09
N LEU A 306 7.23 1.01 13.85
CA LEU A 306 8.62 1.02 13.36
C LEU A 306 9.50 0.15 14.26
N PRO A 307 10.24 -0.83 13.70
CA PRO A 307 11.27 -1.54 14.46
C PRO A 307 12.50 -0.63 14.66
N VAL A 308 12.79 -0.23 15.87
CA VAL A 308 13.89 0.67 16.23
C VAL A 308 14.53 0.22 17.54
N GLY A 309 15.87 0.20 17.60
CA GLY A 309 16.61 0.02 18.84
C GLY A 309 16.28 -1.27 19.61
N GLY A 310 15.89 -2.34 18.92
CA GLY A 310 15.51 -3.61 19.54
C GLY A 310 14.09 -3.64 20.12
N GLY A 311 13.27 -2.61 19.85
CA GLY A 311 11.86 -2.50 20.22
C GLY A 311 10.99 -2.01 19.09
N MET A 312 9.75 -1.65 19.40
CA MET A 312 8.80 -1.05 18.48
C MET A 312 8.47 0.37 18.89
N LEU A 313 8.65 1.28 17.96
CA LEU A 313 8.25 2.68 18.08
C LEU A 313 6.89 2.86 17.41
N TYR A 314 5.95 3.47 18.12
CA TYR A 314 4.63 3.85 17.61
C TYR A 314 4.56 5.36 17.46
N VAL A 315 4.12 5.83 16.31
CA VAL A 315 3.97 7.26 16.04
C VAL A 315 2.59 7.50 15.46
N GLN A 316 1.84 8.44 16.05
CA GLN A 316 0.50 8.78 15.59
C GLN A 316 0.31 10.29 15.56
N PRO A 317 0.00 10.90 14.39
CA PRO A 317 -0.36 12.32 14.33
C PRO A 317 -1.78 12.53 14.83
N VAL A 318 -2.01 13.65 15.50
CA VAL A 318 -3.31 14.09 15.98
C VAL A 318 -3.70 15.39 15.29
N TYR A 319 -4.81 15.36 14.60
CA TYR A 319 -5.36 16.49 13.87
C TYR A 319 -6.58 17.07 14.59
N VAL A 320 -6.79 18.36 14.41
CA VAL A 320 -8.01 19.04 14.86
C VAL A 320 -8.62 19.74 13.66
N GLN A 321 -9.93 19.61 13.50
CA GLN A 321 -10.71 20.32 12.50
C GLN A 321 -11.93 20.99 13.13
N SER A 322 -12.45 22.04 12.48
CA SER A 322 -13.72 22.64 12.84
C SER A 322 -14.88 21.71 12.48
N SER A 323 -15.92 21.69 13.30
CA SER A 323 -17.17 20.98 13.00
C SER A 323 -18.07 21.71 12.00
N GLY A 324 -17.70 22.93 11.56
CA GLY A 324 -18.44 23.69 10.55
C GLY A 324 -18.26 23.21 9.11
N ASP A 325 -18.85 23.92 8.14
CA ASP A 325 -18.88 23.52 6.72
C ASP A 325 -17.49 23.49 6.06
N ALA A 326 -16.56 24.34 6.50
CA ALA A 326 -15.18 24.37 6.02
C ALA A 326 -14.28 23.48 6.89
N LYS A 327 -14.32 22.17 6.67
CA LYS A 327 -13.51 21.18 7.40
C LYS A 327 -12.09 21.15 6.83
N TYR A 328 -11.13 21.61 7.59
CA TYR A 328 -9.71 21.52 7.24
C TYR A 328 -8.91 20.97 8.44
N PRO A 329 -8.51 19.68 8.40
CA PRO A 329 -7.75 19.09 9.51
C PRO A 329 -6.34 19.70 9.58
N ARG A 330 -5.95 20.15 10.76
CA ARG A 330 -4.62 20.72 11.04
C ARG A 330 -3.91 19.85 12.05
N LEU A 331 -2.67 19.48 11.74
CA LEU A 331 -1.81 18.77 12.69
C LEU A 331 -1.62 19.64 13.94
N GLN A 332 -1.96 19.11 15.10
CA GLN A 332 -1.84 19.79 16.40
C GLN A 332 -0.81 19.14 17.31
N ARG A 333 -0.71 17.82 17.27
CA ARG A 333 0.16 17.04 18.15
C ARG A 333 0.64 15.78 17.42
N VAL A 334 1.73 15.23 17.96
CA VAL A 334 2.24 13.91 17.60
C VAL A 334 2.34 13.08 18.87
N LEU A 335 1.74 11.91 18.84
CA LEU A 335 1.88 10.87 19.86
C LEU A 335 3.04 9.96 19.48
N VAL A 336 3.87 9.64 20.46
CA VAL A 336 4.97 8.69 20.32
C VAL A 336 4.96 7.75 21.50
N SER A 337 5.15 6.44 21.29
CA SER A 337 5.40 5.53 22.39
C SER A 337 6.51 4.54 22.06
N PHE A 338 7.33 4.23 23.07
CA PHE A 338 8.37 3.22 23.02
C PHE A 338 8.48 2.55 24.40
N GLY A 339 8.22 1.25 24.45
CA GLY A 339 8.05 0.56 25.73
C GLY A 339 6.91 1.17 26.55
N ASP A 340 7.21 1.54 27.80
CA ASP A 340 6.24 2.14 28.72
C ASP A 340 6.18 3.67 28.65
N LYS A 341 7.01 4.29 27.83
CA LYS A 341 7.10 5.74 27.74
C LYS A 341 6.18 6.27 26.63
N VAL A 342 5.51 7.38 26.93
CA VAL A 342 4.64 8.12 26.00
C VAL A 342 5.15 9.55 25.88
N GLY A 343 5.19 10.05 24.65
CA GLY A 343 5.44 11.46 24.34
C GLY A 343 4.26 12.04 23.59
N PHE A 344 3.89 13.27 23.92
CA PHE A 344 2.79 14.01 23.29
C PHE A 344 3.16 15.49 23.13
N ALA A 345 3.52 15.89 21.94
CA ALA A 345 4.06 17.22 21.68
C ALA A 345 3.59 17.79 20.34
N PRO A 346 3.74 19.10 20.08
CA PRO A 346 3.40 19.72 18.80
C PRO A 346 4.18 19.19 17.62
N THR A 347 5.42 18.77 17.82
CA THR A 347 6.30 18.23 16.79
C THR A 347 6.75 16.81 17.12
N LEU A 348 7.15 16.06 16.07
CA LEU A 348 7.72 14.72 16.25
C LEU A 348 9.01 14.74 17.08
N GLU A 349 9.87 15.73 16.83
CA GLU A 349 11.14 15.89 17.56
C GLU A 349 10.90 16.06 19.07
N GLU A 350 10.00 16.95 19.44
CA GLU A 350 9.64 17.18 20.86
C GLU A 350 9.02 15.93 21.49
N ALA A 351 8.14 15.22 20.77
CA ALA A 351 7.54 13.98 21.27
C ALA A 351 8.59 12.86 21.46
N LEU A 352 9.54 12.74 20.53
CA LEU A 352 10.66 11.81 20.66
C LEU A 352 11.57 12.18 21.86
N ASN A 353 11.81 13.47 22.09
CA ASN A 353 12.60 13.94 23.23
C ASN A 353 11.92 13.62 24.57
N GLN A 354 10.59 13.62 24.64
CA GLN A 354 9.87 13.19 25.86
C GLN A 354 10.07 11.68 26.13
N VAL A 355 10.18 10.86 25.09
CA VAL A 355 10.35 9.40 25.22
C VAL A 355 11.81 9.01 25.50
N PHE A 356 12.77 9.61 24.77
CA PHE A 356 14.17 9.20 24.77
C PHE A 356 15.11 10.16 25.54
N GLY A 357 14.62 11.34 25.98
CA GLY A 357 15.45 12.40 26.53
C GLY A 357 16.20 13.14 25.42
N GLU A 358 17.08 14.07 25.77
CA GLU A 358 17.85 14.89 24.82
C GLU A 358 18.88 14.10 23.96
N ILE A 359 18.63 12.84 23.67
CA ILE A 359 19.50 11.99 22.83
C ILE A 359 19.47 12.43 21.34
N GLY A 360 18.57 13.31 20.98
CA GLY A 360 18.27 13.69 19.59
C GLY A 360 19.30 14.52 18.84
N ARG A 361 20.41 14.96 19.45
CA ARG A 361 21.40 15.81 18.75
C ARG A 361 22.63 15.09 18.22
N ALA A 362 22.79 13.80 18.46
CA ALA A 362 24.03 13.09 18.13
C ALA A 362 23.97 12.19 16.87
N HIS A 363 22.79 11.87 16.34
CA HIS A 363 22.67 10.95 15.20
C HIS A 363 21.45 11.30 14.34
N VAL A 364 21.50 12.40 13.61
CA VAL A 364 20.74 12.61 12.38
C VAL A 364 21.72 12.81 11.23
#